data_e803bd84010f8ed76c61e734e17ab2c8
#
_entry.id   e803bd84010f8ed76c61e734e17ab2c8
#
_cell.length_a   1.000
_cell.length_b   1.000
_cell.length_c   1.000
_cell.angle_alpha   90.00
_cell.angle_beta   90.00
_cell.angle_gamma   90.00
#
_symmetry.space_group_name_H-M   'P 1'
#
loop_
_entity.id
_entity.type
_entity.pdbx_description
1 polymer ?
#
loop_
_entity_poly.entity_id
_entity_poly.type
_entity_poly.pdbx_seq_one_letter_code
_entity_poly.pdbx_strand_id
1 'polypeptide(L)'
;EEGQFEFRKLPAGKYKLRVSAVGYKTQEKEVTVSKDFTAVIHFPMEEESFMTDEVVVSANRNEVSRKAAPVVVNVMSTKLFEMVNSTDLAKTLNYQSGLRVENNCQNCGFPQVRINGLEGPYSQILINSRPIISALSGVYGLEQIPVNMIERVEVVRGGGSALFGANAVGGTINIITKDPINN
;
A
#
# COMPACT_ATOMS: atom_id res chain seq x y z
N GLU A 1 22.96 20.05 4.93
CA GLU A 1 24.26 19.55 4.39
C GLU A 1 24.22 19.65 2.89
N GLU A 2 25.12 20.43 2.31
CA GLU A 2 25.28 20.47 0.85
C GLU A 2 25.95 19.17 0.41
N GLY A 3 25.24 18.34 -0.36
CA GLY A 3 25.78 17.10 -0.89
C GLY A 3 26.81 17.39 -1.97
N GLN A 4 28.08 17.09 -1.71
CA GLN A 4 29.16 17.22 -2.69
C GLN A 4 29.63 15.82 -3.13
N PHE A 5 29.90 15.66 -4.40
CA PHE A 5 30.49 14.44 -4.97
C PHE A 5 31.65 14.79 -5.87
N GLU A 6 32.64 13.90 -5.98
CA GLU A 6 33.80 14.05 -6.84
C GLU A 6 34.21 12.71 -7.44
N PHE A 7 34.35 12.68 -8.76
CA PHE A 7 34.93 11.55 -9.46
C PHE A 7 36.32 11.97 -9.96
N ARG A 8 37.36 11.28 -9.51
CA ARG A 8 38.77 11.57 -9.86
C ARG A 8 39.24 10.59 -10.95
N LYS A 9 40.10 11.07 -11.87
CA LYS A 9 40.78 10.27 -12.87
C LYS A 9 39.87 9.54 -13.84
N LEU A 10 38.77 10.16 -14.24
CA LEU A 10 37.93 9.65 -15.32
C LEU A 10 38.63 9.85 -16.67
N PRO A 11 38.67 8.83 -17.56
CA PRO A 11 39.13 9.01 -18.94
C PRO A 11 38.27 10.05 -19.68
N ALA A 12 38.86 10.71 -20.69
CA ALA A 12 38.07 11.59 -21.53
C ALA A 12 36.98 10.80 -22.27
N GLY A 13 35.74 11.28 -22.22
CA GLY A 13 34.57 10.57 -22.79
C GLY A 13 33.25 11.19 -22.42
N LYS A 14 32.19 10.63 -22.96
CA LYS A 14 30.80 10.98 -22.59
C LYS A 14 30.32 10.05 -21.49
N TYR A 15 29.79 10.62 -20.43
CA TYR A 15 29.28 9.90 -19.28
C TYR A 15 27.84 10.32 -19.00
N LYS A 16 27.04 9.37 -18.56
CA LYS A 16 25.70 9.61 -18.06
C LYS A 16 25.72 9.53 -16.54
N LEU A 17 25.49 10.65 -15.88
CA LEU A 17 25.40 10.72 -14.42
C LEU A 17 23.95 10.61 -13.99
N ARG A 18 23.69 9.70 -13.05
CA ARG A 18 22.41 9.52 -12.42
C ARG A 18 22.52 9.82 -10.94
N VAL A 19 21.71 10.74 -10.47
CA VAL A 19 21.61 11.11 -9.04
C VAL A 19 20.26 10.67 -8.51
N SER A 20 20.28 9.94 -7.40
CA SER A 20 19.06 9.51 -6.69
C SER A 20 19.24 9.70 -5.20
N ALA A 21 18.23 10.22 -4.54
CA ALA A 21 18.15 10.34 -3.09
C ALA A 21 16.74 10.04 -2.62
N VAL A 22 16.62 9.52 -1.39
CA VAL A 22 15.30 9.23 -0.81
C VAL A 22 14.52 10.53 -0.63
N GLY A 23 13.29 10.60 -1.15
CA GLY A 23 12.46 11.80 -1.11
C GLY A 23 12.68 12.80 -2.23
N TYR A 24 13.54 12.49 -3.21
CA TYR A 24 13.81 13.35 -4.35
C TYR A 24 13.68 12.62 -5.67
N LYS A 25 13.25 13.35 -6.72
CA LYS A 25 13.17 12.81 -8.09
C LYS A 25 14.55 12.47 -8.62
N THR A 26 14.69 11.26 -9.14
CA THR A 26 15.93 10.84 -9.81
C THR A 26 16.18 11.72 -11.03
N GLN A 27 17.39 12.26 -11.15
CA GLN A 27 17.82 13.06 -12.30
C GLN A 27 18.98 12.40 -13.02
N GLU A 28 19.01 12.56 -14.35
CA GLU A 28 20.08 12.08 -15.20
C GLU A 28 20.59 13.23 -16.09
N LYS A 29 21.90 13.38 -16.18
CA LYS A 29 22.54 14.35 -17.08
C LYS A 29 23.71 13.71 -17.83
N GLU A 30 23.82 14.03 -19.11
CA GLU A 30 24.98 13.66 -19.90
C GLU A 30 26.10 14.69 -19.74
N VAL A 31 27.30 14.23 -19.55
CA VAL A 31 28.48 15.03 -19.30
C VAL A 31 29.62 14.56 -20.15
N THR A 32 30.29 15.50 -20.79
CA THR A 32 31.53 15.20 -21.54
C THR A 32 32.72 15.60 -20.70
N VAL A 33 33.60 14.63 -20.41
CA VAL A 33 34.85 14.84 -19.69
C VAL A 33 35.97 14.99 -20.71
N SER A 34 36.75 16.07 -20.58
CA SER A 34 38.00 16.30 -21.39
C SER A 34 39.23 16.19 -20.49
N LYS A 35 40.40 15.98 -21.10
CA LYS A 35 41.65 15.72 -20.36
C LYS A 35 42.12 16.86 -19.45
N ASP A 36 41.79 18.11 -19.80
CA ASP A 36 42.32 19.30 -19.14
C ASP A 36 41.31 20.16 -18.41
N PHE A 37 40.07 19.65 -18.26
CA PHE A 37 38.99 20.39 -17.64
C PHE A 37 38.23 19.60 -16.55
N THR A 38 38.02 20.23 -15.41
CA THR A 38 37.10 19.72 -14.39
C THR A 38 35.68 20.18 -14.71
N ALA A 39 34.78 19.24 -15.01
CA ALA A 39 33.36 19.55 -15.21
C ALA A 39 32.67 19.70 -13.86
N VAL A 40 32.12 20.87 -13.58
CA VAL A 40 31.30 21.11 -12.39
C VAL A 40 29.82 21.01 -12.78
N ILE A 41 29.07 20.18 -12.08
CA ILE A 41 27.66 19.90 -12.41
C ILE A 41 26.83 20.08 -11.15
N HIS A 42 25.75 20.83 -11.29
CA HIS A 42 24.77 21.01 -10.25
C HIS A 42 23.50 20.21 -10.59
N PHE A 43 23.00 19.47 -9.62
CA PHE A 43 21.70 18.78 -9.67
C PHE A 43 20.76 19.43 -8.66
N PRO A 44 19.93 20.41 -9.08
CA PRO A 44 18.86 20.90 -8.23
C PRO A 44 17.84 19.77 -8.04
N MET A 45 17.89 19.10 -6.88
CA MET A 45 16.98 18.01 -6.58
C MET A 45 15.60 18.57 -6.23
N GLU A 46 14.57 18.12 -6.94
CA GLU A 46 13.19 18.41 -6.61
C GLU A 46 12.68 17.37 -5.62
N GLU A 47 12.03 17.82 -4.55
CA GLU A 47 11.39 16.89 -3.62
C GLU A 47 10.31 16.10 -4.35
N GLU A 48 10.42 14.79 -4.29
CA GLU A 48 9.38 13.89 -4.73
C GLU A 48 8.44 13.67 -3.55
N SER A 49 7.36 14.43 -3.53
CA SER A 49 6.28 14.09 -2.61
C SER A 49 5.73 12.74 -3.06
N PHE A 50 5.99 11.70 -2.27
CA PHE A 50 5.34 10.39 -2.43
C PHE A 50 3.85 10.46 -2.09
N MET A 51 3.18 11.47 -2.59
CA MET A 51 1.73 11.46 -2.66
C MET A 51 1.37 10.69 -3.93
N THR A 52 1.54 9.38 -3.88
CA THR A 52 0.83 8.51 -4.78
C THR A 52 -0.64 8.82 -4.56
N ASP A 53 -1.31 9.37 -5.57
CA ASP A 53 -2.77 9.44 -5.57
C ASP A 53 -3.25 7.99 -5.65
N GLU A 54 -3.31 7.34 -4.48
CA GLU A 54 -3.75 5.96 -4.37
C GLU A 54 -5.21 5.92 -4.80
N VAL A 55 -5.46 5.12 -5.81
CA VAL A 55 -6.82 4.84 -6.29
C VAL A 55 -7.51 3.96 -5.26
N VAL A 56 -8.70 4.36 -4.83
CA VAL A 56 -9.50 3.58 -3.89
C VAL A 56 -10.79 3.11 -4.55
N VAL A 57 -11.13 1.86 -4.35
CA VAL A 57 -12.31 1.23 -4.96
C VAL A 57 -13.48 1.14 -3.98
N SER A 58 -13.20 0.90 -2.70
CA SER A 58 -14.20 0.59 -1.68
C SER A 58 -15.10 1.77 -1.31
N ALA A 59 -14.68 3.03 -1.56
CA ALA A 59 -15.43 4.20 -1.13
C ALA A 59 -16.82 4.32 -1.79
N ASN A 60 -16.94 3.99 -3.10
CA ASN A 60 -18.18 4.11 -3.87
C ASN A 60 -18.33 3.04 -4.96
N ARG A 61 -17.62 1.92 -4.86
CA ARG A 61 -17.54 0.83 -5.86
C ARG A 61 -16.93 1.24 -7.21
N ASN A 62 -16.44 2.48 -7.33
CA ASN A 62 -15.71 2.97 -8.49
C ASN A 62 -14.33 3.44 -8.05
N GLU A 63 -13.38 3.35 -8.94
CA GLU A 63 -12.05 3.86 -8.71
C GLU A 63 -12.06 5.39 -8.62
N VAL A 64 -11.71 5.91 -7.46
CA VAL A 64 -11.59 7.34 -7.21
C VAL A 64 -10.27 7.62 -6.52
N SER A 65 -9.74 8.82 -6.71
CA SER A 65 -8.59 9.28 -5.95
C SER A 65 -8.94 9.29 -4.46
N ARG A 66 -8.02 8.86 -3.62
CA ARG A 66 -8.18 8.87 -2.16
C ARG A 66 -8.59 10.24 -1.61
N LYS A 67 -8.11 11.33 -2.22
CA LYS A 67 -8.46 12.70 -1.85
C LYS A 67 -9.91 13.07 -2.18
N ALA A 68 -10.48 12.45 -3.20
CA ALA A 68 -11.85 12.68 -3.64
C ALA A 68 -12.86 11.70 -3.00
N ALA A 69 -12.38 10.73 -2.22
CA ALA A 69 -13.24 9.76 -1.54
C ALA A 69 -14.10 10.45 -0.49
N PRO A 70 -15.42 10.19 -0.44
CA PRO A 70 -16.35 10.82 0.51
C PRO A 70 -16.16 10.35 1.96
N VAL A 71 -15.35 9.31 2.16
CA VAL A 71 -15.02 8.71 3.45
C VAL A 71 -13.52 8.52 3.60
N VAL A 72 -13.05 8.46 4.84
CA VAL A 72 -11.63 8.23 5.10
C VAL A 72 -11.28 6.78 4.79
N VAL A 73 -10.44 6.59 3.76
CA VAL A 73 -9.93 5.29 3.36
C VAL A 73 -8.45 5.19 3.75
N ASN A 74 -8.11 4.19 4.53
CA ASN A 74 -6.73 3.84 4.81
C ASN A 74 -6.29 2.72 3.86
N VAL A 75 -5.14 2.91 3.22
CA VAL A 75 -4.60 1.94 2.27
C VAL A 75 -3.34 1.33 2.83
N MET A 76 -3.30 0.01 2.86
CA MET A 76 -2.13 -0.78 3.23
C MET A 76 -1.52 -1.32 1.92
N SER A 77 -0.33 -0.84 1.58
CA SER A 77 0.37 -1.26 0.38
C SER A 77 1.17 -2.56 0.58
N THR A 78 1.58 -3.18 -0.53
CA THR A 78 2.48 -4.35 -0.52
C THR A 78 3.77 -4.12 0.25
N LYS A 79 4.30 -2.89 0.26
CA LYS A 79 5.49 -2.54 1.04
C LYS A 79 5.34 -2.82 2.53
N LEU A 80 4.15 -2.59 3.10
CA LEU A 80 3.90 -2.89 4.50
C LEU A 80 3.97 -4.40 4.76
N PHE A 81 3.40 -5.21 3.87
CA PHE A 81 3.45 -6.67 3.97
C PHE A 81 4.87 -7.20 3.90
N GLU A 82 5.69 -6.64 3.02
CA GLU A 82 7.12 -6.97 2.89
C GLU A 82 7.91 -6.57 4.14
N MET A 83 7.68 -5.37 4.68
CA MET A 83 8.36 -4.88 5.89
C MET A 83 8.05 -5.72 7.13
N VAL A 84 6.81 -6.19 7.26
CA VAL A 84 6.36 -7.03 8.38
C VAL A 84 6.80 -8.49 8.19
N ASN A 85 7.25 -8.85 6.96
CA ASN A 85 7.60 -10.23 6.58
C ASN A 85 6.52 -11.25 6.98
N SER A 86 5.26 -10.86 6.85
CA SER A 86 4.12 -11.68 7.23
C SER A 86 3.57 -12.42 6.01
N THR A 87 3.40 -13.72 6.16
CA THR A 87 2.71 -14.58 5.18
C THR A 87 1.19 -14.59 5.40
N ASP A 88 0.74 -14.00 6.51
CA ASP A 88 -0.65 -14.04 6.98
C ASP A 88 -1.23 -12.61 6.97
N LEU A 89 -2.31 -12.44 6.20
CA LEU A 89 -3.03 -11.16 6.10
C LEU A 89 -3.59 -10.73 7.47
N ALA A 90 -4.13 -11.68 8.25
CA ALA A 90 -4.73 -11.38 9.54
C ALA A 90 -3.73 -10.73 10.50
N LYS A 91 -2.49 -11.24 10.54
CA LYS A 91 -1.42 -10.62 11.35
C LYS A 91 -1.08 -9.22 10.88
N THR A 92 -1.01 -9.01 9.55
CA THR A 92 -0.65 -7.72 8.99
C THR A 92 -1.71 -6.66 9.26
N LEU A 93 -3.00 -7.03 9.31
CA LEU A 93 -4.09 -6.10 9.63
C LEU A 93 -3.97 -5.46 11.02
N ASN A 94 -3.32 -6.12 11.99
CA ASN A 94 -3.07 -5.56 13.32
C ASN A 94 -2.14 -4.32 13.31
N TYR A 95 -1.36 -4.11 12.26
CA TYR A 95 -0.50 -2.93 12.11
C TYR A 95 -1.28 -1.70 11.65
N GLN A 96 -2.55 -1.86 11.25
CA GLN A 96 -3.39 -0.74 10.87
C GLN A 96 -4.15 -0.21 12.08
N SER A 97 -3.97 1.08 12.37
CA SER A 97 -4.71 1.73 13.49
C SER A 97 -6.21 1.57 13.36
N GLY A 98 -6.87 1.21 14.45
CA GLY A 98 -8.31 0.98 14.51
C GLY A 98 -8.77 -0.39 14.03
N LEU A 99 -7.83 -1.26 13.61
CA LEU A 99 -8.08 -2.67 13.37
C LEU A 99 -7.49 -3.51 14.49
N ARG A 100 -8.19 -4.58 14.84
CA ARG A 100 -7.70 -5.61 15.74
C ARG A 100 -8.18 -6.97 15.26
N VAL A 101 -7.25 -7.90 15.11
CA VAL A 101 -7.56 -9.29 14.81
C VAL A 101 -7.49 -10.09 16.09
N GLU A 102 -8.59 -10.70 16.46
CA GLU A 102 -8.72 -11.54 17.67
C GLU A 102 -9.14 -12.95 17.29
N ASN A 103 -8.59 -13.94 17.98
CA ASN A 103 -9.03 -15.33 17.86
C ASN A 103 -10.11 -15.57 18.93
N ASN A 104 -11.36 -15.64 18.50
CA ASN A 104 -12.51 -15.73 19.42
C ASN A 104 -12.76 -17.15 20.01
N CYS A 105 -12.07 -18.15 19.53
CA CYS A 105 -12.22 -19.51 20.04
C CYS A 105 -10.86 -20.14 20.30
N GLN A 106 -10.61 -20.52 21.55
CA GLN A 106 -9.35 -21.17 21.93
C GLN A 106 -9.13 -22.52 21.23
N ASN A 107 -10.22 -23.21 20.85
CA ASN A 107 -10.15 -24.52 20.20
C ASN A 107 -10.26 -24.45 18.67
N CYS A 108 -10.82 -23.39 18.11
CA CYS A 108 -11.11 -23.29 16.68
C CYS A 108 -10.20 -22.33 15.93
N GLY A 109 -9.51 -21.42 16.64
CA GLY A 109 -8.49 -20.53 16.05
C GLY A 109 -9.03 -19.52 15.03
N PHE A 110 -10.31 -19.14 15.11
CA PHE A 110 -10.93 -18.27 14.11
C PHE A 110 -10.52 -16.79 14.27
N PRO A 111 -9.76 -16.22 13.32
CA PRO A 111 -9.45 -14.81 13.35
C PRO A 111 -10.69 -13.97 12.99
N GLN A 112 -11.09 -13.09 13.89
CA GLN A 112 -12.09 -12.07 13.63
C GLN A 112 -11.47 -10.69 13.60
N VAL A 113 -11.82 -9.89 12.59
CA VAL A 113 -11.35 -8.52 12.51
C VAL A 113 -12.36 -7.60 13.16
N ARG A 114 -11.92 -6.83 14.15
CA ARG A 114 -12.69 -5.74 14.77
C ARG A 114 -12.26 -4.41 14.17
N ILE A 115 -13.24 -3.61 13.77
CA ILE A 115 -13.02 -2.24 13.31
C ILE A 115 -13.54 -1.29 14.38
N ASN A 116 -12.67 -0.42 14.91
CA ASN A 116 -12.99 0.52 15.99
C ASN A 116 -13.65 -0.15 17.23
N GLY A 117 -13.28 -1.39 17.53
CA GLY A 117 -13.79 -2.16 18.66
C GLY A 117 -15.12 -2.87 18.39
N LEU A 118 -15.77 -2.66 17.25
CA LEU A 118 -17.00 -3.38 16.88
C LEU A 118 -16.66 -4.82 16.49
N GLU A 119 -17.54 -5.75 16.87
CA GLU A 119 -17.35 -7.18 16.64
C GLU A 119 -17.31 -7.57 15.15
N GLY A 120 -16.69 -8.72 14.86
CA GLY A 120 -16.51 -9.23 13.51
C GLY A 120 -17.72 -9.23 12.58
N PRO A 121 -18.95 -9.57 13.05
CA PRO A 121 -20.16 -9.51 12.24
C PRO A 121 -20.51 -8.12 11.68
N TYR A 122 -19.97 -7.05 12.28
CA TYR A 122 -20.16 -5.67 11.82
C TYR A 122 -19.04 -5.16 10.92
N SER A 123 -18.06 -6.02 10.60
CA SER A 123 -16.94 -5.72 9.74
C SER A 123 -17.05 -6.50 8.44
N GLN A 124 -17.41 -5.82 7.34
CA GLN A 124 -17.59 -6.48 6.05
C GLN A 124 -16.24 -6.65 5.33
N ILE A 125 -15.92 -7.88 4.98
CA ILE A 125 -14.74 -8.20 4.17
C ILE A 125 -15.17 -8.32 2.70
N LEU A 126 -14.39 -7.69 1.83
CA LEU A 126 -14.59 -7.67 0.38
C LEU A 126 -13.33 -8.20 -0.31
N ILE A 127 -13.50 -8.85 -1.44
CA ILE A 127 -12.44 -9.16 -2.40
C ILE A 127 -12.82 -8.49 -3.72
N ASN A 128 -11.95 -7.59 -4.21
CA ASN A 128 -12.21 -6.82 -5.43
C ASN A 128 -13.62 -6.19 -5.43
N SER A 129 -13.97 -5.53 -4.31
CA SER A 129 -15.26 -4.88 -4.05
C SER A 129 -16.49 -5.80 -4.03
N ARG A 130 -16.29 -7.12 -3.97
CA ARG A 130 -17.37 -8.11 -3.85
C ARG A 130 -17.42 -8.65 -2.42
N PRO A 131 -18.56 -8.56 -1.72
CA PRO A 131 -18.68 -9.08 -0.37
C PRO A 131 -18.52 -10.60 -0.34
N ILE A 132 -17.77 -11.08 0.63
CA ILE A 132 -17.69 -12.50 0.93
C ILE A 132 -18.95 -12.88 1.71
N ILE A 133 -19.83 -13.65 1.06
CA ILE A 133 -21.17 -13.97 1.57
C ILE A 133 -21.14 -15.32 2.29
N SER A 134 -20.51 -15.41 3.45
CA SER A 134 -20.77 -16.53 4.36
C SER A 134 -20.22 -16.21 5.74
N ALA A 135 -20.95 -16.61 6.78
CA ALA A 135 -20.49 -16.47 8.16
C ALA A 135 -19.15 -17.23 8.39
N LEU A 136 -18.94 -18.34 7.65
CA LEU A 136 -17.68 -19.08 7.67
C LEU A 136 -16.56 -18.39 6.88
N SER A 137 -16.86 -17.73 5.76
CA SER A 137 -15.82 -17.12 4.92
C SER A 137 -15.27 -15.83 5.51
N GLY A 138 -16.03 -15.12 6.34
CA GLY A 138 -15.52 -14.00 7.12
C GLY A 138 -14.48 -14.42 8.18
N VAL A 139 -14.51 -15.69 8.56
CA VAL A 139 -13.63 -16.29 9.55
C VAL A 139 -12.43 -16.97 8.87
N TYR A 140 -12.68 -17.83 7.90
CA TYR A 140 -11.62 -18.59 7.20
C TYR A 140 -11.02 -17.85 6.00
N GLY A 141 -11.72 -16.85 5.45
CA GLY A 141 -11.33 -16.20 4.21
C GLY A 141 -10.03 -15.41 4.31
N LEU A 142 -9.70 -14.87 5.49
CA LEU A 142 -8.49 -14.06 5.67
C LEU A 142 -7.22 -14.90 5.68
N GLU A 143 -7.28 -16.14 6.17
CA GLU A 143 -6.12 -17.04 6.22
C GLU A 143 -5.83 -17.71 4.87
N GLN A 144 -6.85 -17.80 4.02
CA GLN A 144 -6.74 -18.48 2.73
C GLN A 144 -6.22 -17.61 1.59
N ILE A 145 -6.15 -16.28 1.81
CA ILE A 145 -5.65 -15.35 0.79
C ILE A 145 -4.15 -15.20 0.95
N PRO A 146 -3.34 -15.74 0.03
CA PRO A 146 -1.90 -15.58 0.07
C PRO A 146 -1.53 -14.10 -0.09
N VAL A 147 -0.70 -13.59 0.79
CA VAL A 147 -0.28 -12.17 0.80
C VAL A 147 0.39 -11.76 -0.52
N ASN A 148 1.08 -12.67 -1.19
CA ASN A 148 1.72 -12.42 -2.48
C ASN A 148 0.73 -12.12 -3.63
N MET A 149 -0.53 -12.53 -3.49
CA MET A 149 -1.60 -12.22 -4.46
C MET A 149 -2.25 -10.86 -4.19
N ILE A 150 -1.98 -10.24 -3.05
CA ILE A 150 -2.58 -8.97 -2.66
C ILE A 150 -1.77 -7.82 -3.25
N GLU A 151 -2.45 -6.89 -3.92
CA GLU A 151 -1.88 -5.62 -4.37
C GLU A 151 -1.93 -4.59 -3.25
N ARG A 152 -3.10 -4.42 -2.65
CA ARG A 152 -3.33 -3.51 -1.53
C ARG A 152 -4.55 -3.92 -0.72
N VAL A 153 -4.66 -3.43 0.48
CA VAL A 153 -5.87 -3.56 1.32
C VAL A 153 -6.38 -2.17 1.64
N GLU A 154 -7.64 -1.93 1.34
CA GLU A 154 -8.32 -0.67 1.60
C GLU A 154 -9.27 -0.84 2.79
N VAL A 155 -9.14 0.02 3.79
CA VAL A 155 -9.94 -0.01 5.01
C VAL A 155 -10.77 1.26 5.11
N VAL A 156 -12.09 1.11 5.02
CA VAL A 156 -13.06 2.16 5.29
C VAL A 156 -13.63 1.95 6.69
N ARG A 157 -13.54 2.97 7.53
CA ARG A 157 -14.04 2.91 8.90
C ARG A 157 -15.39 3.61 9.01
N GLY A 158 -16.42 2.89 9.44
CA GLY A 158 -17.79 3.40 9.54
C GLY A 158 -18.44 3.64 8.17
N GLY A 159 -19.72 3.92 8.15
CA GLY A 159 -20.43 4.41 6.96
C GLY A 159 -20.57 3.45 5.76
N GLY A 160 -20.06 2.23 5.83
CA GLY A 160 -20.10 1.27 4.71
C GLY A 160 -21.45 0.60 4.46
N SER A 161 -22.38 0.68 5.41
CA SER A 161 -23.66 -0.05 5.37
C SER A 161 -24.56 0.33 4.19
N ALA A 162 -24.52 1.58 3.75
CA ALA A 162 -25.30 2.04 2.60
C ALA A 162 -24.88 1.38 1.27
N LEU A 163 -23.61 1.04 1.13
CA LEU A 163 -23.05 0.45 -0.10
C LEU A 163 -22.90 -1.07 -0.02
N PHE A 164 -22.60 -1.60 1.17
CA PHE A 164 -22.16 -2.98 1.35
C PHE A 164 -23.06 -3.80 2.29
N GLY A 165 -24.17 -3.20 2.81
CA GLY A 165 -25.16 -3.87 3.62
C GLY A 165 -24.94 -3.77 5.13
N ALA A 166 -25.84 -4.40 5.90
CA ALA A 166 -25.90 -4.28 7.35
C ALA A 166 -24.64 -4.73 8.08
N ASN A 167 -23.85 -5.62 7.50
CA ASN A 167 -22.61 -6.12 8.10
C ASN A 167 -21.46 -5.10 8.01
N ALA A 168 -21.61 -4.00 7.29
CA ALA A 168 -20.61 -2.97 7.12
C ALA A 168 -20.81 -1.75 8.06
N VAL A 169 -21.47 -1.93 9.18
CA VAL A 169 -21.72 -0.84 10.17
C VAL A 169 -20.40 -0.36 10.78
N GLY A 170 -19.52 -1.27 11.13
CA GLY A 170 -18.18 -0.95 11.67
C GLY A 170 -17.22 -0.46 10.59
N GLY A 171 -17.43 -0.88 9.36
CA GLY A 171 -16.61 -0.54 8.22
C GLY A 171 -16.43 -1.71 7.25
N THR A 172 -15.60 -1.47 6.25
CA THR A 172 -15.25 -2.48 5.24
C THR A 172 -13.75 -2.65 5.13
N ILE A 173 -13.32 -3.87 4.84
CA ILE A 173 -11.95 -4.24 4.48
C ILE A 173 -12.00 -4.81 3.08
N ASN A 174 -11.51 -4.06 2.11
CA ASN A 174 -11.49 -4.47 0.71
C ASN A 174 -10.08 -4.93 0.32
N ILE A 175 -9.96 -6.19 -0.02
CA ILE A 175 -8.72 -6.82 -0.44
C ILE A 175 -8.67 -6.74 -1.96
N ILE A 176 -7.75 -5.96 -2.49
CA ILE A 176 -7.51 -5.84 -3.93
C ILE A 176 -6.41 -6.82 -4.31
N THR A 177 -6.71 -7.71 -5.23
CA THR A 177 -5.75 -8.68 -5.74
C THR A 177 -4.97 -8.10 -6.90
N LYS A 178 -3.73 -8.54 -7.08
CA LYS A 178 -2.93 -8.24 -8.26
C LYS A 178 -3.62 -8.75 -9.51
N ASP A 179 -3.54 -7.98 -10.59
CA ASP A 179 -4.00 -8.46 -11.88
C ASP A 179 -3.14 -9.65 -12.34
N PRO A 180 -3.75 -10.67 -12.94
CA PRO A 180 -2.99 -11.77 -13.51
C PRO A 180 -2.08 -11.24 -14.61
N ILE A 181 -0.76 -11.48 -14.47
CA ILE A 181 0.19 -11.18 -15.53
C ILE A 181 -0.09 -12.18 -16.64
N ASN A 182 -0.63 -11.69 -17.76
CA ASN A 182 -0.72 -12.48 -18.96
C ASN A 182 0.71 -12.69 -19.51
N ASN A 183 1.23 -13.89 -19.36
CA ASN A 183 2.43 -14.36 -20.06
C ASN A 183 2.10 -14.70 -21.51
#